data_c4b6577036f553a6e6a792f8b5871a21
#
_entry.id   c4b6577036f553a6e6a792f8b5871a21
#
_cell.length_a   1.000
_cell.length_b   1.000
_cell.length_c   1.000
_cell.angle_alpha   90.00
_cell.angle_beta   90.00
_cell.angle_gamma   90.00
#
_symmetry.space_group_name_H-M   'P 1'
#
loop_
_entity.id
_entity.type
_entity.pdbx_description
1 polymer ?
#
loop_
_entity_poly.entity_id
_entity_poly.type
_entity_poly.pdbx_seq_one_letter_code
_entity_poly.pdbx_strand_id
1 'polypeptide(L)'
;MSILNGPRLNFWGGIRTDVSLPNNSPTIPMGTGGSQTLNLFDLPNSQVAAEAASYSDDQLNELINAPNGDYYTAGGWNHYGQHVVDMQNVLISSQGTPGAISTTGDLVGQPVYLLGSKDPVTNQPPVSGPMMVDLDPTSGITTQIYIGGLQIGGTSNPQLVIQADVVASSFDVAKRLLVGETDAPGSSPLSGTFQVTFPLSAVVSWNQNSAMLKSIIQAPGATGIVVRFVMFEMCPGMTTPQLDADYAAGQYTPNPSIGRVVGTLAPAFAGEPLICPVGRQLVNGKTGGTGYAEVVALKGQNLLSLDMLNLIPKATFRAVRTDITSPIGPNIDYGPVSISAGGTTLVTLPSSNPYLLDYYLYGGILDQALNATQLTQVNGSPLSLSAPNTVAGTKLAVSEMTYRLYCDQRNLYMDEYPEGVTLDLQVRYLGGPVPAAGSITLAASSPGSYEDSEYWDLLDYPATFAIAKGQTSVQIPISCKAGTTAQAGYTNLEYSLEDGSSFSNFRIYSITDFGIPAGSVPTWDQVYPAVLRFHYLAFPAMSRFIPLNQQDAIWNARAAIVARTADAYRGTTLYMPVVRSMSPSQRALLKSYLTSTPWQP
;
A
#
# COMPACT_ATOMS: atom_id res chain seq x y z
N MET A 1 -11.32 18.89 8.78
CA MET A 1 -10.64 18.33 9.98
C MET A 1 -10.22 16.92 9.64
N SER A 2 -9.05 16.53 10.06
CA SER A 2 -8.35 15.31 9.63
C SER A 2 -7.56 14.72 10.79
N ILE A 3 -6.69 13.73 10.50
CA ILE A 3 -5.72 13.22 11.50
C ILE A 3 -4.82 14.31 12.12
N LEU A 4 -4.62 15.42 11.43
CA LEU A 4 -3.77 16.52 11.92
C LEU A 4 -4.51 17.52 12.81
N ASN A 5 -5.81 17.72 12.62
CA ASN A 5 -6.56 18.76 13.34
C ASN A 5 -7.83 18.27 14.07
N GLY A 6 -8.11 16.97 14.05
CA GLY A 6 -9.21 16.34 14.79
C GLY A 6 -8.77 15.64 16.08
N PRO A 7 -9.74 15.21 16.92
CA PRO A 7 -9.46 14.26 17.97
C PRO A 7 -8.88 12.97 17.36
N ARG A 8 -7.87 12.38 17.99
CA ARG A 8 -7.18 11.23 17.40
C ARG A 8 -6.74 10.19 18.42
N LEU A 9 -6.71 8.93 17.96
CA LEU A 9 -6.09 7.80 18.61
C LEU A 9 -4.81 7.47 17.86
N ASN A 10 -3.69 7.40 18.54
CA ASN A 10 -2.43 6.94 17.96
C ASN A 10 -2.16 5.51 18.39
N PHE A 11 -1.54 4.73 17.52
CA PHE A 11 -1.22 3.34 17.79
C PHE A 11 0.13 2.96 17.19
N TRP A 12 0.79 1.95 17.77
CA TRP A 12 2.00 1.37 17.22
C TRP A 12 2.15 -0.08 17.64
N GLY A 13 2.97 -0.83 16.91
CA GLY A 13 3.29 -2.23 17.19
C GLY A 13 4.02 -2.91 16.05
N GLY A 14 3.88 -4.22 15.97
CA GLY A 14 4.43 -5.03 14.89
C GLY A 14 3.47 -5.18 13.73
N ILE A 15 4.03 -5.46 12.55
CA ILE A 15 3.26 -5.82 11.38
C ILE A 15 4.00 -6.90 10.61
N ARG A 16 3.25 -7.84 10.05
CA ARG A 16 3.73 -8.90 9.19
C ARG A 16 3.03 -8.83 7.85
N THR A 17 3.79 -8.95 6.77
CA THR A 17 3.28 -9.07 5.40
C THR A 17 3.81 -10.35 4.79
N ASP A 18 2.98 -11.02 4.02
CA ASP A 18 3.23 -12.39 3.56
C ASP A 18 2.99 -12.54 2.05
N VAL A 19 3.64 -11.69 1.24
CA VAL A 19 3.52 -11.75 -0.22
C VAL A 19 4.30 -12.90 -0.83
N SER A 20 3.77 -13.50 -1.92
CA SER A 20 4.46 -14.54 -2.67
C SER A 20 5.52 -13.94 -3.61
N LEU A 21 6.78 -14.26 -3.38
CA LEU A 21 7.88 -13.77 -4.22
C LEU A 21 7.93 -14.36 -5.64
N PRO A 22 7.51 -15.60 -5.95
CA PRO A 22 7.43 -16.03 -7.33
C PRO A 22 6.59 -15.12 -8.21
N ASN A 23 5.50 -14.57 -7.66
CA ASN A 23 4.70 -13.57 -8.37
C ASN A 23 5.47 -12.27 -8.64
N ASN A 24 6.34 -11.84 -7.72
CA ASN A 24 7.07 -10.57 -7.82
C ASN A 24 8.41 -10.68 -8.57
N SER A 25 8.84 -11.88 -8.90
CA SER A 25 10.13 -12.15 -9.54
C SER A 25 9.92 -12.99 -10.80
N PRO A 26 9.64 -12.34 -11.94
CA PRO A 26 9.27 -13.03 -13.19
C PRO A 26 10.45 -13.73 -13.87
N THR A 27 11.67 -13.48 -13.44
CA THR A 27 12.90 -14.06 -14.02
C THR A 27 13.71 -14.79 -12.97
N ILE A 28 14.39 -15.87 -13.37
CA ILE A 28 15.36 -16.58 -12.54
C ILE A 28 16.73 -16.63 -13.23
N PRO A 29 17.84 -16.54 -12.47
CA PRO A 29 19.16 -16.78 -13.00
C PRO A 29 19.33 -18.24 -13.38
N MET A 30 20.03 -18.47 -14.50
CA MET A 30 20.33 -19.80 -15.04
C MET A 30 21.83 -19.99 -15.20
N GLY A 31 22.29 -21.24 -15.05
CA GLY A 31 23.70 -21.60 -15.26
C GLY A 31 24.61 -21.21 -14.10
N THR A 32 25.88 -21.53 -14.26
CA THR A 32 26.91 -21.26 -13.24
C THR A 32 27.17 -19.76 -13.12
N GLY A 33 26.89 -19.20 -11.95
CA GLY A 33 27.10 -17.77 -11.67
C GLY A 33 26.07 -16.83 -12.28
N GLY A 34 24.87 -17.31 -12.64
CA GLY A 34 23.75 -16.45 -13.07
C GLY A 34 23.99 -15.70 -14.37
N SER A 35 24.84 -16.24 -15.26
CA SER A 35 25.23 -15.60 -16.53
C SER A 35 24.10 -15.49 -17.57
N GLN A 36 23.00 -16.18 -17.34
CA GLN A 36 21.79 -16.16 -18.16
C GLN A 36 20.58 -16.04 -17.25
N THR A 37 19.49 -15.47 -17.75
CA THR A 37 18.20 -15.40 -17.06
C THR A 37 17.16 -16.15 -17.89
N LEU A 38 16.23 -16.82 -17.21
CA LEU A 38 15.03 -17.39 -17.81
C LEU A 38 13.85 -16.51 -17.37
N ASN A 39 13.13 -15.97 -18.34
CA ASN A 39 11.86 -15.31 -18.06
C ASN A 39 10.78 -16.39 -17.80
N LEU A 40 10.26 -16.44 -16.59
CA LEU A 40 9.27 -17.43 -16.16
C LEU A 40 7.85 -17.03 -16.51
N PHE A 41 7.54 -15.74 -16.33
CA PHE A 41 6.18 -15.23 -16.34
C PHE A 41 6.02 -14.00 -17.23
N ASP A 42 5.00 -14.04 -18.06
CA ASP A 42 4.38 -12.88 -18.66
C ASP A 42 3.36 -12.32 -17.66
N LEU A 43 3.82 -11.45 -16.76
CA LEU A 43 3.00 -10.91 -15.66
C LEU A 43 1.80 -10.10 -16.15
N PRO A 44 1.91 -9.23 -17.19
CA PRO A 44 0.76 -8.53 -17.72
C PRO A 44 -0.37 -9.45 -18.15
N ASN A 45 -0.06 -10.52 -18.87
CA ASN A 45 -1.04 -11.50 -19.34
C ASN A 45 -1.34 -12.62 -18.34
N SER A 46 -0.61 -12.68 -17.22
CA SER A 46 -0.76 -13.74 -16.21
C SER A 46 -0.64 -15.14 -16.80
N GLN A 47 0.44 -15.34 -17.54
CA GLN A 47 0.77 -16.58 -18.23
C GLN A 47 2.22 -16.98 -17.96
N VAL A 48 2.54 -18.25 -18.22
CA VAL A 48 3.93 -18.69 -18.31
C VAL A 48 4.53 -18.06 -19.56
N ALA A 49 5.70 -17.45 -19.43
CA ALA A 49 6.38 -16.78 -20.55
C ALA A 49 6.72 -17.78 -21.68
N ALA A 50 6.75 -17.29 -22.91
CA ALA A 50 7.04 -18.11 -24.09
C ALA A 50 8.39 -18.86 -23.97
N GLU A 51 9.38 -18.23 -23.35
CA GLU A 51 10.71 -18.82 -23.09
C GLU A 51 10.63 -20.04 -22.15
N ALA A 52 9.72 -20.02 -21.20
CA ALA A 52 9.51 -21.07 -20.21
C ALA A 52 8.44 -22.10 -20.65
N ALA A 53 7.74 -21.87 -21.74
CA ALA A 53 6.59 -22.68 -22.16
C ALA A 53 6.93 -24.16 -22.43
N SER A 54 8.17 -24.45 -22.85
CA SER A 54 8.64 -25.82 -23.15
C SER A 54 9.02 -26.65 -21.92
N TYR A 55 9.17 -26.00 -20.75
CA TYR A 55 9.48 -26.70 -19.50
C TYR A 55 8.21 -27.34 -18.93
N SER A 56 8.34 -28.53 -18.33
CA SER A 56 7.26 -29.13 -17.55
C SER A 56 7.03 -28.34 -16.25
N ASP A 57 5.85 -28.52 -15.64
CA ASP A 57 5.54 -27.89 -14.36
C ASP A 57 6.50 -28.34 -13.24
N ASP A 58 6.91 -29.62 -13.26
CA ASP A 58 7.89 -30.13 -12.29
C ASP A 58 9.25 -29.44 -12.46
N GLN A 59 9.71 -29.26 -13.71
CA GLN A 59 10.95 -28.53 -13.97
C GLN A 59 10.86 -27.06 -13.54
N LEU A 60 9.75 -26.39 -13.82
CA LEU A 60 9.56 -25.00 -13.38
C LEU A 60 9.45 -24.90 -11.86
N ASN A 61 8.72 -25.80 -11.21
CA ASN A 61 8.66 -25.86 -9.76
C ASN A 61 10.03 -26.12 -9.12
N GLU A 62 10.83 -27.00 -9.68
CA GLU A 62 12.21 -27.24 -9.21
C GLU A 62 13.04 -25.95 -9.33
N LEU A 63 12.99 -25.27 -10.47
CA LEU A 63 13.72 -24.01 -10.68
C LEU A 63 13.26 -22.89 -9.74
N ILE A 64 11.96 -22.77 -9.50
CA ILE A 64 11.37 -21.74 -8.64
C ILE A 64 11.66 -22.04 -7.16
N ASN A 65 11.62 -23.31 -6.75
CA ASN A 65 11.71 -23.72 -5.35
C ASN A 65 13.14 -23.96 -4.89
N ALA A 66 14.04 -24.35 -5.79
CA ALA A 66 15.42 -24.65 -5.41
C ALA A 66 16.09 -23.43 -4.82
N PRO A 67 16.73 -23.54 -3.64
CA PRO A 67 17.58 -22.49 -3.12
C PRO A 67 18.71 -22.26 -4.10
N ASN A 68 18.55 -21.28 -4.94
CA ASN A 68 19.55 -20.89 -5.91
C ASN A 68 20.31 -19.72 -5.30
N GLY A 69 21.55 -19.96 -4.84
CA GLY A 69 22.35 -19.08 -4.01
C GLY A 69 22.31 -17.60 -4.43
N ASP A 70 22.27 -17.30 -5.73
CA ASP A 70 22.26 -15.92 -6.22
C ASP A 70 20.85 -15.30 -6.30
N TYR A 71 19.82 -16.11 -6.49
CA TYR A 71 18.43 -15.64 -6.62
C TYR A 71 17.76 -15.41 -5.26
N TYR A 72 18.11 -16.22 -4.27
CA TYR A 72 17.56 -16.16 -2.92
C TYR A 72 18.59 -15.70 -1.88
N THR A 73 19.71 -15.12 -2.29
CA THR A 73 20.78 -14.67 -1.39
C THR A 73 20.35 -13.69 -0.35
N ALA A 74 19.17 -13.13 -0.53
CA ALA A 74 18.76 -12.04 0.28
C ALA A 74 18.08 -12.41 1.59
N GLY A 75 17.90 -13.68 1.93
CA GLY A 75 17.16 -14.05 3.16
C GLY A 75 15.71 -13.55 3.22
N GLY A 76 15.23 -12.92 2.13
CA GLY A 76 13.91 -12.34 2.02
C GLY A 76 12.92 -13.18 1.23
N TRP A 77 13.35 -14.32 0.73
CA TRP A 77 12.53 -15.15 -0.11
C TRP A 77 11.33 -15.73 0.65
N ASN A 78 10.13 -15.44 0.17
CA ASN A 78 8.90 -16.01 0.68
C ASN A 78 8.14 -16.72 -0.43
N HIS A 79 8.53 -17.98 -0.68
CA HIS A 79 7.99 -18.79 -1.74
C HIS A 79 6.50 -19.14 -1.54
N TYR A 80 6.13 -19.42 -0.30
CA TYR A 80 4.80 -19.87 0.09
C TYR A 80 3.93 -18.77 0.70
N GLY A 81 4.17 -17.52 0.33
CA GLY A 81 3.40 -16.37 0.81
C GLY A 81 1.91 -16.46 0.45
N GLN A 82 1.09 -16.06 1.39
CA GLN A 82 -0.38 -16.08 1.28
C GLN A 82 -0.99 -14.68 1.11
N HIS A 83 -0.16 -13.66 0.95
CA HIS A 83 -0.57 -12.24 0.85
C HIS A 83 -1.27 -11.64 2.08
N VAL A 84 -1.24 -12.31 3.21
CA VAL A 84 -1.87 -11.83 4.45
C VAL A 84 -1.08 -10.69 5.06
N VAL A 85 -1.80 -9.69 5.58
CA VAL A 85 -1.26 -8.62 6.44
C VAL A 85 -1.78 -8.85 7.86
N ASP A 86 -0.87 -8.86 8.84
CA ASP A 86 -1.22 -9.15 10.22
C ASP A 86 -0.59 -8.10 11.16
N MET A 87 -1.44 -7.41 11.90
CA MET A 87 -1.04 -6.49 12.97
C MET A 87 -0.82 -7.28 14.26
N GLN A 88 0.41 -7.25 14.78
CA GLN A 88 0.80 -8.03 15.94
C GLN A 88 1.21 -7.12 17.11
N ASN A 89 0.55 -7.29 18.25
CA ASN A 89 0.78 -6.47 19.46
C ASN A 89 0.68 -4.96 19.17
N VAL A 90 -0.21 -4.57 18.26
CA VAL A 90 -0.49 -3.16 18.00
C VAL A 90 -1.44 -2.64 19.05
N LEU A 91 -1.02 -1.61 19.76
CA LEU A 91 -1.78 -1.04 20.88
C LEU A 91 -1.98 0.47 20.66
N ILE A 92 -3.10 0.99 21.14
CA ILE A 92 -3.30 2.43 21.29
C ILE A 92 -2.24 2.96 22.26
N SER A 93 -1.42 3.88 21.79
CA SER A 93 -0.30 4.48 22.53
C SER A 93 -0.64 5.82 23.18
N SER A 94 -1.53 6.58 22.54
CA SER A 94 -2.01 7.86 23.06
C SER A 94 -3.35 8.25 22.45
N GLN A 95 -4.03 9.19 23.09
CA GLN A 95 -5.32 9.70 22.67
C GLN A 95 -5.47 11.18 23.05
N GLY A 96 -6.33 11.89 22.33
CA GLY A 96 -6.69 13.27 22.68
C GLY A 96 -6.99 14.16 21.47
N THR A 97 -6.97 15.46 21.70
CA THR A 97 -7.11 16.49 20.66
C THR A 97 -5.75 17.16 20.40
N PRO A 98 -5.54 17.80 19.23
CA PRO A 98 -4.31 18.52 18.95
C PRO A 98 -3.92 19.46 20.09
N GLY A 99 -2.65 19.45 20.49
CA GLY A 99 -2.13 20.20 21.64
C GLY A 99 -2.45 19.59 23.02
N ALA A 100 -3.25 18.55 23.10
CA ALA A 100 -3.64 17.87 24.35
C ALA A 100 -3.67 16.34 24.20
N ILE A 101 -2.62 15.79 23.58
CA ILE A 101 -2.47 14.34 23.43
C ILE A 101 -1.88 13.75 24.70
N SER A 102 -2.47 12.68 25.23
CA SER A 102 -2.05 11.97 26.44
C SER A 102 -1.70 10.51 26.15
N THR A 103 -0.65 10.02 26.78
CA THR A 103 -0.29 8.58 26.82
C THR A 103 -1.08 7.79 27.85
N THR A 104 -2.07 8.41 28.49
CA THR A 104 -3.05 7.79 29.38
C THR A 104 -4.47 8.09 28.92
N GLY A 105 -5.40 7.18 29.18
CA GLY A 105 -6.81 7.36 28.80
C GLY A 105 -7.56 6.04 28.73
N ASP A 106 -8.84 6.12 28.41
CA ASP A 106 -9.77 4.98 28.44
C ASP A 106 -9.47 3.92 27.35
N LEU A 107 -8.83 4.33 26.24
CA LEU A 107 -8.49 3.43 25.15
C LEU A 107 -6.99 3.11 25.07
N VAL A 108 -6.14 3.81 25.82
CA VAL A 108 -4.68 3.53 25.80
C VAL A 108 -4.43 2.11 26.31
N GLY A 109 -3.61 1.36 25.55
CA GLY A 109 -3.34 -0.06 25.80
C GLY A 109 -4.35 -1.02 25.15
N GLN A 110 -5.44 -0.54 24.56
CA GLN A 110 -6.35 -1.40 23.81
C GLN A 110 -5.71 -1.86 22.50
N PRO A 111 -5.84 -3.15 22.14
CA PRO A 111 -5.31 -3.68 20.88
C PRO A 111 -6.06 -3.13 19.67
N VAL A 112 -5.35 -3.04 18.54
CA VAL A 112 -5.88 -2.62 17.23
C VAL A 112 -5.65 -3.73 16.22
N TYR A 113 -6.71 -4.07 15.46
CA TYR A 113 -6.68 -5.08 14.42
C TYR A 113 -7.29 -4.54 13.14
N LEU A 114 -6.66 -4.84 12.01
CA LEU A 114 -7.32 -4.78 10.71
C LEU A 114 -8.02 -6.12 10.45
N LEU A 115 -9.21 -6.07 9.89
CA LEU A 115 -10.06 -7.23 9.68
C LEU A 115 -10.11 -7.62 8.20
N GLY A 116 -10.34 -8.90 7.94
CA GLY A 116 -10.72 -9.38 6.62
C GLY A 116 -12.19 -9.09 6.29
N SER A 117 -12.55 -9.26 5.03
CA SER A 117 -13.90 -9.03 4.53
C SER A 117 -14.87 -10.11 4.99
N LYS A 118 -16.12 -9.73 5.26
CA LYS A 118 -17.23 -10.69 5.28
C LYS A 118 -17.46 -11.22 3.87
N ASP A 119 -18.02 -12.40 3.79
CA ASP A 119 -18.48 -12.92 2.50
C ASP A 119 -19.64 -12.04 1.98
N PRO A 120 -19.50 -11.42 0.80
CA PRO A 120 -20.49 -10.46 0.29
C PRO A 120 -21.82 -11.10 -0.10
N VAL A 121 -21.85 -12.43 -0.30
CA VAL A 121 -23.04 -13.17 -0.69
C VAL A 121 -23.73 -13.80 0.51
N THR A 122 -22.95 -14.46 1.40
CA THR A 122 -23.51 -15.21 2.54
C THR A 122 -23.49 -14.42 3.83
N ASN A 123 -22.82 -13.26 3.88
CA ASN A 123 -22.61 -12.43 5.05
C ASN A 123 -21.89 -13.18 6.23
N GLN A 124 -21.20 -14.28 5.91
CA GLN A 124 -20.41 -15.01 6.91
C GLN A 124 -19.22 -14.18 7.37
N PRO A 125 -18.80 -14.33 8.64
CA PRO A 125 -17.64 -13.61 9.17
C PRO A 125 -16.37 -13.93 8.38
N PRO A 126 -15.37 -13.02 8.41
CA PRO A 126 -14.14 -13.20 7.68
C PRO A 126 -13.37 -14.45 8.12
N VAL A 127 -12.85 -15.19 7.15
CA VAL A 127 -11.99 -16.37 7.36
C VAL A 127 -10.51 -16.05 7.10
N SER A 128 -10.21 -14.85 6.61
CA SER A 128 -8.86 -14.36 6.33
C SER A 128 -8.70 -12.94 6.86
N GLY A 129 -7.45 -12.51 7.05
CA GLY A 129 -7.11 -11.12 7.36
C GLY A 129 -7.11 -10.20 6.13
N PRO A 130 -6.62 -8.97 6.29
CA PRO A 130 -6.30 -8.08 5.18
C PRO A 130 -5.31 -8.72 4.21
N MET A 131 -5.34 -8.30 2.93
CA MET A 131 -4.51 -8.85 1.87
C MET A 131 -3.68 -7.77 1.21
N MET A 132 -2.36 -7.96 1.12
CA MET A 132 -1.44 -7.08 0.40
C MET A 132 -1.23 -7.58 -1.02
N VAL A 133 -1.34 -6.67 -1.97
CA VAL A 133 -1.12 -6.95 -3.40
C VAL A 133 -0.44 -5.77 -4.07
N ASP A 134 0.44 -6.05 -4.99
CA ASP A 134 0.95 -5.04 -5.90
C ASP A 134 0.14 -5.09 -7.20
N LEU A 135 -0.27 -3.93 -7.71
CA LEU A 135 -0.96 -3.84 -9.00
C LEU A 135 -0.01 -4.30 -10.11
N ASP A 136 1.23 -3.79 -10.10
CA ASP A 136 2.40 -4.32 -10.82
C ASP A 136 3.27 -5.07 -9.81
N PRO A 137 3.39 -6.41 -9.90
CA PRO A 137 4.15 -7.20 -8.94
C PRO A 137 5.62 -6.81 -8.80
N THR A 138 6.18 -6.11 -9.78
CA THR A 138 7.59 -5.68 -9.77
C THR A 138 7.81 -4.30 -9.13
N SER A 139 6.73 -3.64 -8.67
CA SER A 139 6.80 -2.24 -8.20
C SER A 139 6.12 -1.99 -6.86
N GLY A 140 6.89 -1.68 -5.83
CA GLY A 140 6.39 -1.32 -4.49
C GLY A 140 5.58 -0.02 -4.43
N ILE A 141 5.64 0.86 -5.45
CA ILE A 141 4.80 2.06 -5.49
C ILE A 141 3.35 1.74 -5.88
N THR A 142 3.08 0.50 -6.30
CA THR A 142 1.76 0.02 -6.71
C THR A 142 1.09 -0.83 -5.63
N THR A 143 1.69 -0.94 -4.44
CA THR A 143 1.19 -1.76 -3.34
C THR A 143 -0.17 -1.29 -2.83
N GLN A 144 -1.06 -2.24 -2.64
CA GLN A 144 -2.41 -2.05 -2.09
C GLN A 144 -2.64 -3.01 -0.92
N ILE A 145 -3.43 -2.59 0.06
CA ILE A 145 -3.91 -3.46 1.14
C ILE A 145 -5.44 -3.44 1.10
N TYR A 146 -6.05 -4.59 0.83
CA TYR A 146 -7.48 -4.81 0.92
C TYR A 146 -7.84 -5.10 2.37
N ILE A 147 -8.80 -4.37 2.91
CA ILE A 147 -9.18 -4.38 4.32
C ILE A 147 -10.70 -4.50 4.40
N GLY A 148 -11.22 -5.42 5.20
CA GLY A 148 -12.64 -5.62 5.42
C GLY A 148 -13.19 -4.94 6.69
N GLY A 149 -12.33 -4.27 7.46
CA GLY A 149 -12.73 -3.55 8.66
C GLY A 149 -11.60 -3.27 9.64
N LEU A 150 -11.98 -2.72 10.79
CA LEU A 150 -11.07 -2.40 11.89
C LEU A 150 -11.72 -2.72 13.24
N GLN A 151 -10.95 -3.22 14.17
CA GLN A 151 -11.38 -3.42 15.57
C GLN A 151 -10.39 -2.79 16.54
N ILE A 152 -10.90 -2.09 17.54
CA ILE A 152 -10.17 -1.68 18.74
C ILE A 152 -10.75 -2.46 19.93
N GLY A 153 -9.86 -2.99 20.79
CA GLY A 153 -10.24 -3.85 21.92
C GLY A 153 -10.22 -5.34 21.56
N GLY A 154 -10.13 -6.18 22.58
CA GLY A 154 -10.13 -7.63 22.40
C GLY A 154 -11.45 -8.19 21.88
N THR A 155 -11.43 -9.42 21.34
CA THR A 155 -12.62 -10.09 20.77
C THR A 155 -13.76 -10.26 21.76
N SER A 156 -13.45 -10.46 23.04
CA SER A 156 -14.46 -10.60 24.12
C SER A 156 -15.00 -9.26 24.63
N ASN A 157 -14.30 -8.15 24.38
CA ASN A 157 -14.70 -6.81 24.82
C ASN A 157 -14.25 -5.76 23.79
N PRO A 158 -14.84 -5.76 22.58
CA PRO A 158 -14.48 -4.78 21.56
C PRO A 158 -14.94 -3.37 21.99
N GLN A 159 -14.04 -2.41 21.83
CA GLN A 159 -14.33 -0.99 22.09
C GLN A 159 -14.88 -0.29 20.85
N LEU A 160 -14.45 -0.69 19.67
CA LEU A 160 -14.93 -0.21 18.37
C LEU A 160 -14.85 -1.36 17.37
N VAL A 161 -15.89 -1.55 16.57
CA VAL A 161 -15.91 -2.47 15.42
C VAL A 161 -16.44 -1.72 14.21
N ILE A 162 -15.63 -1.67 13.16
CA ILE A 162 -15.98 -1.12 11.86
C ILE A 162 -15.93 -2.26 10.84
N GLN A 163 -16.87 -2.30 9.90
CA GLN A 163 -16.94 -3.32 8.87
C GLN A 163 -17.33 -2.72 7.52
N ALA A 164 -16.34 -2.56 6.66
CA ALA A 164 -16.46 -2.14 5.27
C ALA A 164 -15.24 -2.60 4.49
N ASP A 165 -15.45 -2.99 3.25
CA ASP A 165 -14.39 -3.29 2.32
C ASP A 165 -13.81 -1.98 1.79
N VAL A 166 -12.52 -1.76 2.06
CA VAL A 166 -11.76 -0.58 1.63
C VAL A 166 -10.37 -1.01 1.16
N VAL A 167 -9.75 -0.17 0.34
CA VAL A 167 -8.41 -0.43 -0.19
C VAL A 167 -7.49 0.73 0.19
N ALA A 168 -6.43 0.42 0.94
CA ALA A 168 -5.32 1.32 1.17
C ALA A 168 -4.30 1.17 0.04
N SER A 169 -3.93 2.27 -0.60
CA SER A 169 -2.84 2.27 -1.58
C SER A 169 -1.60 2.91 -0.97
N SER A 170 -0.40 2.42 -1.34
CA SER A 170 0.84 3.08 -0.96
C SER A 170 0.86 4.48 -1.59
N PHE A 171 1.02 5.49 -0.75
CA PHE A 171 1.06 6.87 -1.21
C PHE A 171 2.48 7.41 -1.28
N ASP A 172 3.23 7.22 -0.22
CA ASP A 172 4.63 7.61 -0.13
C ASP A 172 5.46 6.38 0.21
N VAL A 173 6.30 5.94 -0.72
CA VAL A 173 7.32 4.93 -0.48
C VAL A 173 8.65 5.67 -0.38
N ALA A 174 9.26 5.64 0.79
CA ALA A 174 10.47 6.39 1.07
C ALA A 174 11.59 5.46 1.54
N LYS A 175 12.80 5.67 1.01
CA LYS A 175 14.00 5.04 1.56
C LYS A 175 14.37 5.76 2.86
N ARG A 176 14.34 5.05 3.97
CA ARG A 176 14.81 5.58 5.26
C ARG A 176 16.33 5.44 5.32
N LEU A 177 17.01 6.54 5.71
CA LEU A 177 18.43 6.50 5.93
C LEU A 177 18.75 5.69 7.19
N LEU A 178 19.64 4.72 7.06
CA LEU A 178 20.10 3.86 8.13
C LEU A 178 21.62 4.06 8.30
N VAL A 179 22.05 4.40 9.51
CA VAL A 179 23.47 4.67 9.79
C VAL A 179 24.23 3.34 9.85
N GLY A 180 25.31 3.26 9.08
CA GLY A 180 26.19 2.08 9.09
C GLY A 180 25.63 0.87 8.34
N GLU A 181 24.50 1.03 7.66
CA GLU A 181 23.95 -0.04 6.83
C GLU A 181 24.57 -0.04 5.43
N THR A 182 25.10 -1.17 5.08
CA THR A 182 25.18 -1.61 3.68
C THR A 182 23.86 -2.30 3.38
N ASP A 183 23.35 -2.21 2.16
CA ASP A 183 22.13 -2.90 1.74
C ASP A 183 22.25 -4.40 2.13
N ALA A 184 21.72 -4.73 3.32
CA ALA A 184 21.72 -6.11 3.75
C ALA A 184 20.69 -6.85 2.88
N PRO A 185 21.11 -7.94 2.23
CA PRO A 185 20.24 -8.69 1.36
C PRO A 185 18.93 -9.09 2.07
N GLY A 186 17.80 -8.88 1.42
CA GLY A 186 16.47 -9.29 1.89
C GLY A 186 15.82 -8.43 2.95
N SER A 187 16.42 -7.33 3.31
CA SER A 187 15.80 -6.34 4.18
C SER A 187 15.43 -5.09 3.40
N SER A 188 14.31 -4.47 3.74
CA SER A 188 13.87 -3.25 3.09
C SER A 188 14.01 -2.06 4.02
N PRO A 189 14.88 -1.10 3.71
CA PRO A 189 14.91 0.17 4.41
C PRO A 189 13.72 1.07 4.07
N LEU A 190 12.83 0.60 3.19
CA LEU A 190 11.69 1.37 2.76
C LEU A 190 10.65 1.52 3.87
N SER A 191 9.96 2.63 3.84
CA SER A 191 8.71 2.85 4.56
C SER A 191 7.59 3.13 3.56
N GLY A 192 6.41 2.59 3.83
CA GLY A 192 5.21 2.83 3.02
C GLY A 192 4.13 3.49 3.87
N THR A 193 3.57 4.59 3.36
CA THR A 193 2.42 5.27 3.96
C THR A 193 1.13 4.80 3.32
N PHE A 194 0.17 4.41 4.14
CA PHE A 194 -1.16 3.95 3.75
C PHE A 194 -2.23 4.74 4.49
N GLN A 195 -3.34 5.00 3.82
CA GLN A 195 -4.53 5.60 4.42
C GLN A 195 -5.79 4.96 3.88
N VAL A 196 -6.79 4.82 4.73
CA VAL A 196 -8.16 4.45 4.37
C VAL A 196 -9.15 5.30 5.13
N THR A 197 -10.32 5.50 4.54
CA THR A 197 -11.46 6.14 5.20
C THR A 197 -12.65 5.20 5.18
N PHE A 198 -13.11 4.83 6.37
CA PHE A 198 -14.32 4.04 6.58
C PHE A 198 -15.52 4.97 6.73
N PRO A 199 -16.64 4.77 6.03
CA PRO A 199 -17.84 5.57 6.24
C PRO A 199 -18.43 5.33 7.63
N LEU A 200 -19.04 6.32 8.26
CA LEU A 200 -19.67 6.15 9.60
C LEU A 200 -20.76 5.08 9.60
N SER A 201 -21.42 4.85 8.47
CA SER A 201 -22.42 3.77 8.32
C SER A 201 -21.82 2.37 8.48
N ALA A 202 -20.51 2.23 8.38
CA ALA A 202 -19.78 0.97 8.58
C ALA A 202 -19.46 0.68 10.06
N VAL A 203 -19.73 1.59 10.98
CA VAL A 203 -19.54 1.37 12.42
C VAL A 203 -20.62 0.43 12.93
N VAL A 204 -20.22 -0.80 13.25
CA VAL A 204 -21.12 -1.85 13.73
C VAL A 204 -21.45 -1.66 15.20
N SER A 205 -20.43 -1.37 16.01
CA SER A 205 -20.58 -1.14 17.45
C SER A 205 -19.42 -0.30 17.98
N TRP A 206 -19.69 0.43 19.06
CA TRP A 206 -18.66 1.16 19.80
C TRP A 206 -19.06 1.38 21.26
N ASN A 207 -18.09 1.55 22.15
CA ASN A 207 -18.30 1.81 23.56
C ASN A 207 -18.83 3.24 23.80
N GLN A 208 -20.13 3.36 24.06
CA GLN A 208 -20.82 4.62 24.28
C GLN A 208 -20.31 5.40 25.51
N ASN A 209 -19.61 4.72 26.44
CA ASN A 209 -19.02 5.34 27.62
C ASN A 209 -17.63 5.94 27.35
N SER A 210 -17.01 5.64 26.21
CA SER A 210 -15.73 6.23 25.84
C SER A 210 -15.92 7.65 25.36
N ALA A 211 -15.41 8.62 26.12
CA ALA A 211 -15.43 10.03 25.73
C ALA A 211 -14.61 10.25 24.44
N MET A 212 -13.54 9.50 24.28
CA MET A 212 -12.67 9.58 23.12
C MET A 212 -13.36 9.08 21.85
N LEU A 213 -13.98 7.90 21.87
CA LEU A 213 -14.75 7.38 20.73
C LEU A 213 -15.93 8.31 20.39
N LYS A 214 -16.61 8.83 21.41
CA LYS A 214 -17.67 9.80 21.19
C LYS A 214 -17.17 11.04 20.44
N SER A 215 -16.01 11.57 20.80
CA SER A 215 -15.43 12.75 20.15
C SER A 215 -15.04 12.48 18.69
N ILE A 216 -14.75 11.24 18.32
CA ILE A 216 -14.42 10.83 16.94
C ILE A 216 -15.70 10.54 16.14
N ILE A 217 -16.56 9.65 16.63
CA ILE A 217 -17.71 9.12 15.90
C ILE A 217 -18.83 10.17 15.78
N GLN A 218 -18.98 11.00 16.80
CA GLN A 218 -19.99 12.05 16.84
C GLN A 218 -19.40 13.45 16.59
N ALA A 219 -18.20 13.54 16.00
CA ALA A 219 -17.61 14.83 15.63
C ALA A 219 -18.56 15.57 14.67
N PRO A 220 -18.89 16.85 14.94
CA PRO A 220 -19.84 17.60 14.11
C PRO A 220 -19.40 17.66 12.65
N GLY A 221 -20.23 17.13 11.74
CA GLY A 221 -19.95 17.08 10.29
C GLY A 221 -19.05 15.93 9.84
N ALA A 222 -18.65 15.01 10.73
CA ALA A 222 -17.91 13.82 10.33
C ALA A 222 -18.76 12.92 9.41
N THR A 223 -18.15 12.41 8.35
CA THR A 223 -18.74 11.47 7.39
C THR A 223 -18.14 10.08 7.48
N GLY A 224 -16.98 9.95 8.14
CA GLY A 224 -16.24 8.70 8.25
C GLY A 224 -15.20 8.72 9.37
N ILE A 225 -14.42 7.67 9.39
CA ILE A 225 -13.25 7.48 10.26
C ILE A 225 -12.05 7.21 9.35
N VAL A 226 -11.06 8.09 9.38
CA VAL A 226 -9.81 7.93 8.65
C VAL A 226 -8.78 7.20 9.52
N VAL A 227 -8.07 6.26 8.91
CA VAL A 227 -6.93 5.56 9.51
C VAL A 227 -5.73 5.72 8.59
N ARG A 228 -4.68 6.39 9.06
CA ARG A 228 -3.40 6.52 8.38
C ARG A 228 -2.35 5.73 9.16
N PHE A 229 -1.54 4.95 8.47
CA PHE A 229 -0.43 4.23 9.08
C PHE A 229 0.78 4.14 8.16
N VAL A 230 1.95 4.01 8.76
CA VAL A 230 3.22 3.81 8.08
C VAL A 230 3.81 2.48 8.52
N MET A 231 4.16 1.65 7.55
CA MET A 231 4.92 0.41 7.76
C MET A 231 6.39 0.68 7.48
N PHE A 232 7.29 0.20 8.35
CA PHE A 232 8.73 0.43 8.22
C PHE A 232 9.55 -0.65 8.95
N GLU A 233 10.88 -0.63 8.73
CA GLU A 233 11.78 -1.64 9.26
C GLU A 233 11.40 -3.07 8.85
N MET A 234 10.85 -3.25 7.64
CA MET A 234 10.47 -4.56 7.14
C MET A 234 11.72 -5.41 6.86
N CYS A 235 11.79 -6.60 7.41
CA CYS A 235 12.86 -7.56 7.17
C CYS A 235 12.32 -8.99 7.26
N PRO A 236 12.99 -9.97 6.61
CA PRO A 236 12.55 -11.38 6.65
C PRO A 236 12.60 -11.94 8.07
N GLY A 237 11.75 -12.94 8.33
CA GLY A 237 11.72 -13.67 9.60
C GLY A 237 12.81 -14.73 9.72
N MET A 238 13.33 -15.21 8.57
CA MET A 238 14.34 -16.28 8.50
C MET A 238 15.52 -15.87 7.63
N THR A 239 16.66 -16.43 7.90
CA THR A 239 17.88 -16.29 7.07
C THR A 239 17.87 -17.27 5.92
N THR A 240 18.66 -17.02 4.86
CA THR A 240 18.85 -17.95 3.74
C THR A 240 19.29 -19.34 4.20
N PRO A 241 20.29 -19.52 5.09
CA PRO A 241 20.66 -20.85 5.58
C PRO A 241 19.55 -21.61 6.29
N GLN A 242 18.61 -20.91 6.97
CA GLN A 242 17.44 -21.56 7.58
C GLN A 242 16.46 -22.04 6.52
N LEU A 243 16.18 -21.23 5.50
CA LEU A 243 15.32 -21.61 4.37
C LEU A 243 15.90 -22.78 3.58
N ASP A 244 17.21 -22.78 3.33
CA ASP A 244 17.91 -23.86 2.65
C ASP A 244 17.81 -25.17 3.43
N ALA A 245 17.98 -25.12 4.77
CA ALA A 245 17.85 -26.28 5.64
C ALA A 245 16.43 -26.83 5.65
N ASP A 246 15.41 -25.96 5.72
CA ASP A 246 14.00 -26.35 5.66
C ASP A 246 13.67 -27.00 4.31
N TYR A 247 14.11 -26.39 3.21
CA TYR A 247 13.92 -26.94 1.88
C TYR A 247 14.57 -28.34 1.72
N ALA A 248 15.82 -28.48 2.17
CA ALA A 248 16.52 -29.77 2.14
C ALA A 248 15.82 -30.84 2.99
N ALA A 249 15.10 -30.45 4.02
CA ALA A 249 14.29 -31.33 4.85
C ALA A 249 12.86 -31.58 4.27
N GLY A 250 12.54 -31.04 3.08
CA GLY A 250 11.22 -31.15 2.46
C GLY A 250 10.16 -30.30 3.16
N GLN A 251 10.58 -29.31 3.95
CA GLN A 251 9.70 -28.37 4.63
C GLN A 251 9.63 -27.08 3.82
N TYR A 252 8.42 -26.63 3.58
CA TYR A 252 8.15 -25.40 2.82
C TYR A 252 7.57 -24.34 3.76
N THR A 253 8.46 -23.68 4.50
CA THR A 253 8.07 -22.72 5.53
C THR A 253 7.87 -21.32 4.92
N PRO A 254 6.74 -20.64 5.18
CA PRO A 254 6.59 -19.23 4.82
C PRO A 254 7.63 -18.35 5.52
N ASN A 255 8.20 -17.40 4.78
CA ASN A 255 9.16 -16.42 5.32
C ASN A 255 8.63 -14.98 5.14
N PRO A 256 7.59 -14.59 5.91
CA PRO A 256 7.01 -13.27 5.80
C PRO A 256 7.99 -12.17 6.18
N SER A 257 7.77 -10.97 5.63
CA SER A 257 8.44 -9.76 6.11
C SER A 257 7.80 -9.28 7.41
N ILE A 258 8.61 -9.01 8.41
CA ILE A 258 8.21 -8.56 9.73
C ILE A 258 8.79 -7.17 9.98
N GLY A 259 7.96 -6.24 10.44
CA GLY A 259 8.37 -4.87 10.68
C GLY A 259 7.55 -4.17 11.75
N ARG A 260 7.51 -2.85 11.64
CA ARG A 260 6.79 -1.98 12.56
C ARG A 260 5.67 -1.26 11.84
N VAL A 261 4.63 -0.92 12.60
CA VAL A 261 3.56 -0.04 12.17
C VAL A 261 3.34 1.05 13.21
N VAL A 262 3.18 2.28 12.74
CA VAL A 262 2.73 3.42 13.53
C VAL A 262 1.59 4.08 12.78
N GLY A 263 0.52 4.44 13.48
CA GLY A 263 -0.62 5.04 12.83
C GLY A 263 -1.48 5.90 13.73
N THR A 264 -2.49 6.49 13.09
CA THR A 264 -3.45 7.41 13.70
C THR A 264 -4.83 7.18 13.13
N LEU A 265 -5.83 7.19 14.00
CA LEU A 265 -7.25 7.12 13.68
C LEU A 265 -7.91 8.42 14.13
N ALA A 266 -8.76 9.01 13.27
CA ALA A 266 -9.44 10.28 13.52
C ALA A 266 -10.77 10.35 12.75
N PRO A 267 -11.67 11.33 13.05
CA PRO A 267 -12.84 11.56 12.20
C PRO A 267 -12.42 12.04 10.80
N ALA A 268 -13.15 11.62 9.78
CA ALA A 268 -13.02 12.09 8.40
C ALA A 268 -14.21 12.98 8.02
N PHE A 269 -13.98 13.93 7.11
CA PHE A 269 -14.97 14.91 6.71
C PHE A 269 -15.13 14.95 5.20
N ALA A 270 -16.30 15.42 4.73
CA ALA A 270 -16.57 15.56 3.31
C ALA A 270 -15.52 16.45 2.61
N GLY A 271 -15.04 16.02 1.44
CA GLY A 271 -14.04 16.73 0.64
C GLY A 271 -12.58 16.51 1.09
N GLU A 272 -12.35 15.70 2.13
CA GLU A 272 -11.00 15.21 2.47
C GLU A 272 -10.62 14.00 1.60
N PRO A 273 -9.32 13.79 1.30
CA PRO A 273 -8.88 12.59 0.58
C PRO A 273 -9.17 11.31 1.38
N LEU A 274 -9.60 10.27 0.66
CA LEU A 274 -9.94 8.99 1.27
C LEU A 274 -8.72 8.11 1.52
N ILE A 275 -7.77 8.12 0.59
CA ILE A 275 -6.59 7.25 0.63
C ILE A 275 -5.26 8.00 0.65
N CYS A 276 -5.26 9.30 0.46
CA CYS A 276 -4.06 10.13 0.48
C CYS A 276 -3.94 10.89 1.79
N PRO A 277 -2.73 11.01 2.39
CA PRO A 277 -2.54 11.86 3.57
C PRO A 277 -2.95 13.31 3.31
N VAL A 278 -3.56 13.93 4.30
CA VAL A 278 -4.01 15.33 4.23
C VAL A 278 -2.90 16.32 4.56
N GLY A 279 -3.14 17.60 4.24
CA GLY A 279 -2.28 18.72 4.64
C GLY A 279 -1.30 19.17 3.56
N ARG A 280 -0.49 20.13 3.94
CA ARG A 280 0.59 20.71 3.14
C ARG A 280 1.75 19.72 3.13
N GLN A 281 2.34 19.46 1.97
CA GLN A 281 3.34 18.38 1.81
C GLN A 281 4.76 18.92 1.96
N LEU A 282 5.54 18.26 2.84
CA LEU A 282 6.96 18.54 3.01
C LEU A 282 7.76 17.33 2.53
N VAL A 283 8.84 17.57 1.77
CA VAL A 283 9.64 16.50 1.18
C VAL A 283 11.12 16.61 1.56
N ASN A 284 11.74 15.46 1.79
CA ASN A 284 13.18 15.32 1.89
C ASN A 284 13.69 14.72 0.56
N GLY A 285 14.20 15.57 -0.32
CA GLY A 285 14.64 15.19 -1.65
C GLY A 285 15.74 14.14 -1.71
N LYS A 286 16.50 13.92 -0.61
CA LYS A 286 17.57 12.91 -0.57
C LYS A 286 17.12 11.54 -0.08
N THR A 287 16.20 11.50 0.86
CA THR A 287 15.71 10.23 1.43
C THR A 287 14.33 9.84 0.89
N GLY A 288 13.69 10.73 0.14
CA GLY A 288 12.30 10.54 -0.30
C GLY A 288 11.30 10.60 0.86
N GLY A 289 11.73 10.95 2.08
CA GLY A 289 10.83 11.08 3.23
C GLY A 289 9.82 12.20 3.01
N THR A 290 8.56 11.94 3.35
CA THR A 290 7.44 12.87 3.19
C THR A 290 6.78 13.14 4.52
N GLY A 291 6.51 14.41 4.80
CA GLY A 291 5.74 14.87 5.94
C GLY A 291 4.55 15.70 5.49
N TYR A 292 3.63 15.92 6.42
CA TYR A 292 2.42 16.71 6.18
C TYR A 292 2.19 17.69 7.32
N ALA A 293 1.68 18.87 6.98
CA ALA A 293 1.42 19.93 7.94
C ALA A 293 0.03 20.53 7.75
N GLU A 294 -0.58 20.98 8.84
CA GLU A 294 -1.81 21.73 8.81
C GLU A 294 -1.85 22.74 9.94
N VAL A 295 -2.44 23.91 9.68
CA VAL A 295 -2.72 24.92 10.69
C VAL A 295 -4.07 24.64 11.32
N VAL A 296 -4.07 24.43 12.63
CA VAL A 296 -5.25 24.08 13.42
C VAL A 296 -5.66 25.27 14.29
N ALA A 297 -6.88 25.78 14.09
CA ALA A 297 -7.47 26.79 14.95
C ALA A 297 -8.48 26.12 15.90
N LEU A 298 -8.14 25.98 17.18
CA LEU A 298 -8.99 25.36 18.20
C LEU A 298 -9.27 26.35 19.34
N LYS A 299 -10.52 26.81 19.49
CA LYS A 299 -11.00 27.58 20.67
C LYS A 299 -9.99 28.62 21.22
N GLY A 300 -9.42 29.45 20.34
CA GLY A 300 -8.42 30.45 20.72
C GLY A 300 -6.98 29.92 20.83
N GLN A 301 -6.73 28.64 20.57
CA GLN A 301 -5.41 28.08 20.38
C GLN A 301 -5.11 27.95 18.89
N ASN A 302 -3.99 28.50 18.46
CA ASN A 302 -3.49 28.32 17.12
C ASN A 302 -2.35 27.31 17.19
N LEU A 303 -2.45 26.24 16.43
CA LEU A 303 -1.47 25.17 16.39
C LEU A 303 -0.99 24.95 14.96
N LEU A 304 0.26 24.52 14.84
CA LEU A 304 0.80 23.87 13.65
C LEU A 304 0.94 22.37 13.98
N SER A 305 0.17 21.54 13.32
CA SER A 305 0.30 20.08 13.41
C SER A 305 1.16 19.57 12.26
N LEU A 306 2.20 18.82 12.59
CA LEU A 306 3.20 18.30 11.67
C LEU A 306 3.28 16.78 11.80
N ASP A 307 2.90 16.06 10.73
CA ASP A 307 3.21 14.64 10.61
C ASP A 307 4.66 14.48 10.12
N MET A 308 5.54 14.06 11.03
CA MET A 308 6.96 13.86 10.76
C MET A 308 7.33 12.37 10.75
N LEU A 309 6.35 11.46 10.79
CA LEU A 309 6.58 10.03 10.96
C LEU A 309 7.56 9.47 9.92
N ASN A 310 7.45 9.91 8.68
CA ASN A 310 8.28 9.43 7.58
C ASN A 310 9.52 10.32 7.29
N LEU A 311 9.72 11.40 8.07
CA LEU A 311 10.85 12.31 7.90
C LEU A 311 12.06 11.93 8.75
N ILE A 312 11.85 11.27 9.88
CA ILE A 312 12.92 10.94 10.86
C ILE A 312 13.25 9.45 10.75
N PRO A 313 14.36 9.09 10.09
CA PRO A 313 14.77 7.71 9.92
C PRO A 313 15.31 7.13 11.23
N LYS A 314 15.42 5.80 11.27
CA LYS A 314 16.03 5.05 12.36
C LYS A 314 17.54 4.94 12.20
N ALA A 315 18.26 4.92 13.32
CA ALA A 315 19.71 4.78 13.33
C ALA A 315 20.16 3.33 13.10
N THR A 316 19.31 2.35 13.40
CA THR A 316 19.62 0.94 13.25
C THR A 316 18.47 0.19 12.60
N PHE A 317 18.82 -0.86 11.91
CA PHE A 317 17.87 -1.78 11.32
C PHE A 317 18.40 -3.22 11.42
N ARG A 318 17.56 -4.20 11.25
CA ARG A 318 17.92 -5.63 11.35
C ARG A 318 17.76 -6.31 10.00
N ALA A 319 18.77 -7.08 9.61
CA ALA A 319 18.70 -7.92 8.41
C ALA A 319 17.65 -9.04 8.51
N VAL A 320 17.42 -9.53 9.74
CA VAL A 320 16.41 -10.55 10.05
C VAL A 320 15.73 -10.19 11.37
N ARG A 321 14.40 -10.35 11.42
CA ARG A 321 13.63 -10.07 12.62
C ARG A 321 12.73 -11.25 12.98
N THR A 322 12.97 -11.83 14.12
CA THR A 322 12.13 -12.88 14.72
C THR A 322 11.26 -12.34 15.86
N ASP A 323 11.60 -11.16 16.38
CA ASP A 323 10.92 -10.51 17.50
C ASP A 323 10.36 -9.15 17.06
N ILE A 324 9.04 -9.05 17.04
CA ILE A 324 8.28 -7.84 16.72
C ILE A 324 7.90 -7.02 17.96
N THR A 325 8.14 -7.55 19.14
CA THR A 325 7.81 -6.89 20.41
C THR A 325 8.92 -5.95 20.87
N SER A 326 10.13 -6.08 20.31
CA SER A 326 11.26 -5.18 20.62
C SER A 326 10.89 -3.73 20.39
N PRO A 327 11.36 -2.81 21.24
CA PRO A 327 11.16 -1.38 21.04
C PRO A 327 11.64 -0.92 19.65
N ILE A 328 10.99 0.11 19.13
CA ILE A 328 11.50 0.82 17.94
C ILE A 328 12.92 1.30 18.25
N GLY A 329 13.85 1.02 17.34
CA GLY A 329 15.24 1.43 17.49
C GLY A 329 15.41 2.95 17.58
N PRO A 330 16.57 3.46 18.01
CA PRO A 330 16.80 4.89 18.17
C PRO A 330 16.70 5.63 16.83
N ASN A 331 16.28 6.88 16.89
CA ASN A 331 16.31 7.78 15.74
C ASN A 331 17.74 8.23 15.46
N ILE A 332 17.98 8.69 14.23
CA ILE A 332 19.22 9.40 13.93
C ILE A 332 19.20 10.77 14.63
N ASP A 333 20.26 11.10 15.35
CA ASP A 333 20.40 12.41 16.01
C ASP A 333 21.00 13.45 15.04
N TYR A 334 20.14 14.19 14.39
CA TYR A 334 20.54 15.33 13.57
C TYR A 334 20.81 16.61 14.37
N GLY A 335 20.72 16.56 15.71
CA GLY A 335 20.74 17.73 16.59
C GLY A 335 19.37 18.40 16.71
N PRO A 336 19.33 19.65 17.24
CA PRO A 336 18.08 20.39 17.37
C PRO A 336 17.39 20.61 16.03
N VAL A 337 16.08 20.35 15.95
CA VAL A 337 15.30 20.52 14.72
C VAL A 337 14.60 21.87 14.74
N SER A 338 14.92 22.73 13.78
CA SER A 338 14.27 24.02 13.56
C SER A 338 13.12 23.89 12.56
N ILE A 339 11.96 24.41 12.94
CA ILE A 339 10.77 24.55 12.08
C ILE A 339 10.67 26.01 11.69
N SER A 340 10.61 26.30 10.39
CA SER A 340 10.60 27.67 9.86
C SER A 340 9.47 27.87 8.84
N ALA A 341 9.03 29.13 8.68
CA ALA A 341 8.11 29.54 7.61
C ALA A 341 8.69 30.77 6.91
N GLY A 342 8.80 30.74 5.58
CA GLY A 342 9.36 31.85 4.81
C GLY A 342 10.77 32.24 5.23
N GLY A 343 11.58 31.28 5.67
CA GLY A 343 12.95 31.52 6.18
C GLY A 343 13.03 32.04 7.64
N THR A 344 11.91 32.29 8.30
CA THR A 344 11.86 32.70 9.71
C THR A 344 11.64 31.49 10.60
N THR A 345 12.54 31.26 11.56
CA THR A 345 12.39 30.16 12.53
C THR A 345 11.22 30.44 13.48
N LEU A 346 10.28 29.49 13.50
CA LEU A 346 9.11 29.52 14.39
C LEU A 346 9.46 28.90 15.76
N VAL A 347 10.13 27.75 15.73
CA VAL A 347 10.52 27.00 16.91
C VAL A 347 11.75 26.15 16.61
N THR A 348 12.55 25.87 17.64
CA THR A 348 13.63 24.89 17.60
C THR A 348 13.36 23.83 18.66
N LEU A 349 13.22 22.59 18.23
CA LEU A 349 13.04 21.44 19.10
C LEU A 349 14.42 20.92 19.53
N PRO A 350 14.73 20.85 20.83
CA PRO A 350 15.98 20.25 21.28
C PRO A 350 16.04 18.76 20.94
N SER A 351 17.20 18.17 20.79
CA SER A 351 17.40 16.73 20.51
C SER A 351 16.71 15.83 21.54
N SER A 352 16.55 16.32 22.78
CA SER A 352 15.84 15.62 23.86
C SER A 352 14.31 15.74 23.79
N ASN A 353 13.76 16.38 22.75
CA ASN A 353 12.32 16.54 22.63
C ASN A 353 11.65 15.16 22.47
N PRO A 354 10.60 14.81 23.24
CA PRO A 354 9.93 13.52 23.16
C PRO A 354 9.44 13.15 21.77
N TYR A 355 9.03 14.13 20.94
CA TYR A 355 8.64 13.87 19.55
C TYR A 355 9.79 13.43 18.65
N LEU A 356 11.04 13.75 19.00
CA LEU A 356 12.21 13.29 18.28
C LEU A 356 12.70 11.93 18.80
N LEU A 357 12.42 11.59 20.06
CA LEU A 357 12.82 10.34 20.70
C LEU A 357 11.77 9.25 20.57
N ASP A 358 10.53 9.57 20.94
CA ASP A 358 9.43 8.63 21.08
C ASP A 358 8.23 9.00 20.18
N TYR A 359 8.50 9.50 18.97
CA TYR A 359 7.48 9.98 18.04
C TYR A 359 6.37 8.94 17.77
N TYR A 360 6.69 7.67 17.85
CA TYR A 360 5.74 6.57 17.63
C TYR A 360 4.60 6.55 18.65
N LEU A 361 4.83 7.03 19.87
CA LEU A 361 3.78 7.15 20.90
C LEU A 361 2.69 8.17 20.51
N TYR A 362 3.06 9.14 19.68
CA TYR A 362 2.18 10.24 19.26
C TYR A 362 1.74 10.12 17.79
N GLY A 363 1.87 8.92 17.20
CA GLY A 363 1.54 8.72 15.78
C GLY A 363 2.47 9.48 14.81
N GLY A 364 3.62 9.96 15.28
CA GLY A 364 4.55 10.80 14.50
C GLY A 364 4.09 12.25 14.33
N ILE A 365 3.02 12.69 15.00
CA ILE A 365 2.42 14.02 14.84
C ILE A 365 2.83 14.93 15.99
N LEU A 366 3.53 16.02 15.64
CA LEU A 366 3.88 17.12 16.53
C LEU A 366 2.81 18.21 16.46
N ASP A 367 2.32 18.66 17.60
CA ASP A 367 1.47 19.85 17.72
C ASP A 367 2.26 21.00 18.34
N GLN A 368 2.50 22.04 17.56
CA GLN A 368 3.25 23.22 17.96
C GLN A 368 2.33 24.43 18.12
N ALA A 369 2.26 25.01 19.31
CA ALA A 369 1.52 26.24 19.56
C ALA A 369 2.15 27.42 18.79
N LEU A 370 1.30 28.26 18.19
CA LEU A 370 1.67 29.45 17.44
C LEU A 370 1.12 30.72 18.11
N ASN A 371 1.89 31.80 18.05
CA ASN A 371 1.35 33.13 18.29
C ASN A 371 0.76 33.75 17.00
N ALA A 372 0.13 34.92 17.10
CA ALA A 372 -0.52 35.57 15.96
C ALA A 372 0.45 35.90 14.81
N THR A 373 1.67 36.30 15.11
CA THR A 373 2.70 36.59 14.10
C THR A 373 3.12 35.33 13.38
N GLN A 374 3.41 34.24 14.11
CA GLN A 374 3.77 32.95 13.56
C GLN A 374 2.64 32.35 12.71
N LEU A 375 1.38 32.51 13.16
CA LEU A 375 0.22 32.06 12.39
C LEU A 375 0.14 32.77 11.02
N THR A 376 0.38 34.07 11.00
CA THR A 376 0.42 34.85 9.74
C THR A 376 1.54 34.37 8.83
N GLN A 377 2.71 34.08 9.36
CA GLN A 377 3.85 33.57 8.61
C GLN A 377 3.56 32.18 8.01
N VAL A 378 3.02 31.25 8.81
CA VAL A 378 2.67 29.90 8.36
C VAL A 378 1.60 29.94 7.27
N ASN A 379 0.59 30.78 7.39
CA ASN A 379 -0.48 30.87 6.39
C ASN A 379 -0.01 31.47 5.05
N GLY A 380 1.01 32.33 5.08
CA GLY A 380 1.47 33.06 3.89
C GLY A 380 2.76 32.56 3.26
N SER A 381 3.41 31.54 3.83
CA SER A 381 4.76 31.14 3.41
C SER A 381 4.98 29.63 3.46
N PRO A 382 5.88 29.10 2.60
CA PRO A 382 6.27 27.70 2.67
C PRO A 382 6.97 27.35 3.99
N LEU A 383 6.70 26.14 4.47
CA LEU A 383 7.34 25.54 5.64
C LEU A 383 8.67 24.88 5.29
N SER A 384 9.58 24.84 6.26
CA SER A 384 10.79 24.04 6.19
C SER A 384 11.21 23.51 7.55
N LEU A 385 11.86 22.34 7.56
CA LEU A 385 12.51 21.76 8.72
C LEU A 385 13.98 21.58 8.42
N SER A 386 14.85 21.91 9.38
CA SER A 386 16.29 21.71 9.24
C SER A 386 16.93 21.37 10.57
N ALA A 387 18.05 20.65 10.51
CA ALA A 387 18.89 20.35 11.66
C ALA A 387 20.38 20.54 11.32
N PRO A 388 21.24 20.86 12.32
CA PRO A 388 22.62 21.26 12.05
C PRO A 388 23.54 20.10 11.66
N ASN A 389 23.30 18.89 12.20
CA ASN A 389 24.22 17.78 12.06
C ASN A 389 24.04 17.06 10.71
N THR A 390 25.16 16.55 10.20
CA THR A 390 25.19 15.62 9.06
C THR A 390 25.48 14.22 9.57
N VAL A 391 24.64 13.26 9.24
CA VAL A 391 24.82 11.87 9.65
C VAL A 391 24.84 10.98 8.39
N ALA A 392 25.85 10.13 8.25
CA ALA A 392 26.09 9.29 7.07
C ALA A 392 25.99 10.07 5.74
N GLY A 393 26.56 11.28 5.70
CA GLY A 393 26.53 12.14 4.50
C GLY A 393 25.19 12.83 4.24
N THR A 394 24.16 12.61 5.07
CA THR A 394 22.83 13.20 4.91
C THR A 394 22.53 14.18 6.03
N LYS A 395 21.90 15.30 5.68
CA LYS A 395 21.42 16.33 6.59
C LYS A 395 19.89 16.35 6.55
N LEU A 396 19.26 16.54 7.70
CA LEU A 396 17.81 16.81 7.72
C LEU A 396 17.59 18.22 7.15
N ALA A 397 17.03 18.25 5.95
CA ALA A 397 16.64 19.49 5.26
C ALA A 397 15.39 19.18 4.44
N VAL A 398 14.25 19.65 4.93
CA VAL A 398 12.92 19.35 4.37
C VAL A 398 12.28 20.67 4.00
N SER A 399 11.70 20.74 2.81
CA SER A 399 11.00 21.91 2.31
C SER A 399 9.59 21.53 1.89
N GLU A 400 8.66 22.44 2.09
CA GLU A 400 7.31 22.32 1.60
C GLU A 400 7.28 22.48 0.07
N MET A 401 6.51 21.63 -0.59
CA MET A 401 6.11 21.82 -1.97
C MET A 401 5.01 22.88 -2.01
N THR A 402 5.19 23.91 -2.84
CA THR A 402 4.24 25.02 -2.94
C THR A 402 2.89 24.53 -3.49
N TYR A 403 2.98 23.66 -4.51
CA TYR A 403 1.83 22.97 -5.05
C TYR A 403 1.79 21.53 -4.55
N ARG A 404 0.61 21.06 -4.24
CA ARG A 404 0.34 19.65 -3.94
C ARG A 404 -0.74 19.13 -4.87
N LEU A 405 -0.42 18.00 -5.52
CA LEU A 405 -1.35 17.24 -6.33
C LEU A 405 -1.61 15.89 -5.66
N TYR A 406 -2.86 15.41 -5.70
CA TYR A 406 -3.21 14.07 -5.24
C TYR A 406 -4.53 13.61 -5.84
N CYS A 407 -4.67 12.28 -5.97
CA CYS A 407 -5.88 11.64 -6.46
C CYS A 407 -6.17 10.39 -5.63
N ASP A 408 -7.43 10.21 -5.22
CA ASP A 408 -7.85 8.99 -4.50
C ASP A 408 -7.89 7.76 -5.43
N GLN A 409 -7.93 7.98 -6.75
CA GLN A 409 -7.83 6.93 -7.76
C GLN A 409 -6.33 6.60 -8.02
N ARG A 410 -5.69 5.97 -7.03
CA ARG A 410 -4.24 5.71 -7.03
C ARG A 410 -3.85 4.48 -7.84
N ASN A 411 -4.63 3.41 -7.76
CA ASN A 411 -4.41 2.16 -8.47
C ASN A 411 -5.72 1.72 -9.13
N LEU A 412 -5.72 1.62 -10.45
CA LEU A 412 -6.90 1.34 -11.26
C LEU A 412 -6.71 0.08 -12.11
N TYR A 413 -7.78 -0.66 -12.26
CA TYR A 413 -7.85 -1.85 -13.11
C TYR A 413 -8.79 -1.54 -14.29
N MET A 414 -8.24 -1.57 -15.50
CA MET A 414 -8.96 -1.30 -16.74
C MET A 414 -9.39 -2.63 -17.35
N ASP A 415 -10.61 -3.06 -17.01
CA ASP A 415 -11.13 -4.38 -17.38
C ASP A 415 -11.75 -4.42 -18.75
N GLU A 416 -12.33 -3.33 -19.19
CA GLU A 416 -13.08 -3.27 -20.44
C GLU A 416 -12.53 -2.17 -21.33
N TYR A 417 -12.19 -2.57 -22.54
CA TYR A 417 -11.81 -1.69 -23.61
C TYR A 417 -13.06 -1.29 -24.42
N PRO A 418 -13.21 -0.04 -24.80
CA PRO A 418 -12.38 1.15 -24.57
C PRO A 418 -12.85 2.00 -23.39
N GLU A 419 -13.43 1.42 -22.36
CA GLU A 419 -13.94 2.18 -21.22
C GLU A 419 -12.88 3.11 -20.68
N GLY A 420 -13.29 4.34 -20.43
CA GLY A 420 -12.46 5.37 -19.84
C GLY A 420 -12.78 5.54 -18.37
N VAL A 421 -11.86 6.17 -17.67
CA VAL A 421 -12.03 6.66 -16.30
C VAL A 421 -11.81 8.16 -16.26
N THR A 422 -12.39 8.84 -15.29
CA THR A 422 -12.10 10.23 -15.03
C THR A 422 -11.35 10.33 -13.71
N LEU A 423 -10.13 10.87 -13.74
CA LEU A 423 -9.36 11.15 -12.53
C LEU A 423 -9.88 12.45 -11.89
N ASP A 424 -10.26 12.39 -10.63
CA ASP A 424 -10.58 13.59 -9.83
C ASP A 424 -9.30 14.08 -9.14
N LEU A 425 -8.50 14.83 -9.89
CA LEU A 425 -7.22 15.33 -9.44
C LEU A 425 -7.42 16.56 -8.56
N GLN A 426 -7.02 16.46 -7.31
CA GLN A 426 -6.99 17.55 -6.35
C GLN A 426 -5.70 18.34 -6.49
N VAL A 427 -5.80 19.68 -6.46
CA VAL A 427 -4.68 20.61 -6.56
C VAL A 427 -4.79 21.64 -5.45
N ARG A 428 -3.71 21.83 -4.70
CA ARG A 428 -3.64 22.81 -3.61
C ARG A 428 -2.38 23.66 -3.75
N TYR A 429 -2.51 24.94 -3.40
CA TYR A 429 -1.39 25.87 -3.26
C TYR A 429 -1.28 26.27 -1.79
N LEU A 430 -0.20 25.89 -1.10
CA LEU A 430 -0.03 26.08 0.35
C LEU A 430 -1.30 25.69 1.17
N GLY A 431 -1.92 24.59 0.77
CA GLY A 431 -3.16 24.06 1.37
C GLY A 431 -4.46 24.72 0.87
N GLY A 432 -4.39 25.79 0.10
CA GLY A 432 -5.53 26.54 -0.44
C GLY A 432 -5.77 26.36 -1.95
N PRO A 433 -6.69 27.16 -2.54
CA PRO A 433 -6.92 27.19 -3.98
C PRO A 433 -5.72 27.74 -4.75
N VAL A 434 -5.57 27.36 -6.03
CA VAL A 434 -4.49 27.86 -6.88
C VAL A 434 -4.58 29.39 -7.06
N PRO A 435 -3.46 30.14 -6.93
CA PRO A 435 -3.48 31.61 -6.95
C PRO A 435 -3.57 32.18 -8.38
N ALA A 436 -3.20 31.39 -9.38
CA ALA A 436 -3.20 31.79 -10.80
C ALA A 436 -3.62 30.61 -11.67
N ALA A 437 -4.05 30.88 -12.91
CA ALA A 437 -4.27 29.85 -13.90
C ALA A 437 -2.93 29.14 -14.25
N GLY A 438 -2.98 27.83 -14.46
CA GLY A 438 -1.82 27.00 -14.77
C GLY A 438 -2.17 25.85 -15.72
N SER A 439 -1.17 25.06 -16.06
CA SER A 439 -1.29 23.89 -16.92
C SER A 439 -0.65 22.69 -16.24
N ILE A 440 -1.46 21.68 -15.96
CA ILE A 440 -1.01 20.40 -15.41
C ILE A 440 -0.44 19.59 -16.59
N THR A 441 0.76 19.08 -16.44
CA THR A 441 1.41 18.19 -17.42
C THR A 441 1.20 16.75 -17.02
N LEU A 442 0.87 15.88 -18.00
CA LEU A 442 0.72 14.45 -17.80
C LEU A 442 1.77 13.69 -18.61
N ALA A 443 2.34 12.65 -18.02
CA ALA A 443 3.32 11.78 -18.67
C ALA A 443 3.16 10.33 -18.17
N ALA A 444 3.12 9.39 -19.13
CA ALA A 444 3.09 7.97 -18.81
C ALA A 444 4.50 7.38 -18.76
N SER A 445 4.69 6.40 -17.89
CA SER A 445 5.92 5.61 -17.76
C SER A 445 5.61 4.21 -17.25
N SER A 446 6.62 3.33 -17.23
CA SER A 446 6.52 2.05 -16.54
C SER A 446 6.56 2.26 -15.02
N PRO A 447 5.67 1.65 -14.24
CA PRO A 447 5.71 1.74 -12.78
C PRO A 447 6.80 0.86 -12.14
N GLY A 448 7.28 -0.16 -12.82
CA GLY A 448 8.17 -1.19 -12.30
C GLY A 448 9.43 -1.43 -13.12
N SER A 449 9.96 -2.64 -12.98
CA SER A 449 11.20 -3.08 -13.63
C SER A 449 11.01 -3.53 -15.09
N TYR A 450 9.80 -3.59 -15.59
CA TYR A 450 9.51 -3.87 -16.99
C TYR A 450 9.84 -2.63 -17.83
N GLU A 451 11.06 -2.61 -18.36
CA GLU A 451 11.54 -1.51 -19.22
C GLU A 451 11.02 -1.60 -20.66
N ASP A 452 10.36 -2.70 -21.04
CA ASP A 452 9.80 -2.85 -22.38
C ASP A 452 8.66 -1.87 -22.61
N SER A 453 8.92 -0.88 -23.44
CA SER A 453 7.99 0.20 -23.79
C SER A 453 6.65 -0.28 -24.37
N GLU A 454 6.57 -1.53 -24.81
CA GLU A 454 5.35 -2.13 -25.36
C GLU A 454 4.27 -2.38 -24.29
N TYR A 455 4.65 -2.48 -23.02
CA TYR A 455 3.74 -2.85 -21.93
C TYR A 455 3.25 -1.66 -21.09
N TRP A 456 3.67 -0.43 -21.33
CA TRP A 456 3.25 0.71 -20.52
C TRP A 456 2.61 1.86 -21.28
N ASP A 457 2.83 2.00 -22.59
CA ASP A 457 2.26 3.10 -23.39
C ASP A 457 0.87 2.73 -23.93
N LEU A 458 -0.06 2.37 -23.07
CA LEU A 458 -1.38 1.85 -23.41
C LEU A 458 -2.53 2.85 -23.17
N LEU A 459 -2.24 4.04 -22.62
CA LEU A 459 -3.26 5.03 -22.25
C LEU A 459 -3.34 6.17 -23.24
N ASP A 460 -4.57 6.61 -23.52
CA ASP A 460 -4.88 7.88 -24.19
C ASP A 460 -5.28 8.92 -23.15
N TYR A 461 -4.55 10.02 -23.10
CA TYR A 461 -4.71 11.10 -22.14
C TYR A 461 -4.26 12.44 -22.73
N PRO A 462 -4.80 13.57 -22.26
CA PRO A 462 -4.30 14.88 -22.70
C PRO A 462 -2.89 15.12 -22.14
N ALA A 463 -1.93 15.52 -22.98
CA ALA A 463 -0.57 15.83 -22.53
C ALA A 463 -0.54 17.00 -21.51
N THR A 464 -1.51 17.90 -21.59
CA THR A 464 -1.69 19.01 -20.64
C THR A 464 -3.16 19.24 -20.34
N PHE A 465 -3.46 19.69 -19.12
CA PHE A 465 -4.82 20.01 -18.69
C PHE A 465 -4.84 21.34 -17.92
N ALA A 466 -5.74 22.25 -18.31
CA ALA A 466 -5.81 23.58 -17.71
C ALA A 466 -6.45 23.56 -16.31
N ILE A 467 -5.90 24.35 -15.39
CA ILE A 467 -6.51 24.68 -14.11
C ILE A 467 -6.69 26.20 -13.99
N ALA A 468 -7.89 26.67 -13.64
CA ALA A 468 -8.16 28.10 -13.50
C ALA A 468 -7.83 28.59 -12.08
N LYS A 469 -7.52 29.90 -11.97
CA LYS A 469 -7.37 30.57 -10.68
C LYS A 469 -8.58 30.29 -9.78
N GLY A 470 -8.32 29.97 -8.52
CA GLY A 470 -9.34 29.71 -7.50
C GLY A 470 -9.87 28.27 -7.49
N GLN A 471 -9.51 27.44 -8.43
CA GLN A 471 -9.86 26.01 -8.42
C GLN A 471 -9.03 25.23 -7.40
N THR A 472 -9.57 24.10 -6.98
CA THR A 472 -8.94 23.13 -6.06
C THR A 472 -8.93 21.71 -6.62
N SER A 473 -9.60 21.48 -7.78
CA SER A 473 -9.62 20.18 -8.45
C SER A 473 -9.91 20.35 -9.94
N VAL A 474 -9.53 19.33 -10.70
CA VAL A 474 -9.88 19.15 -12.11
C VAL A 474 -10.23 17.69 -12.37
N GLN A 475 -11.07 17.45 -13.38
CA GLN A 475 -11.44 16.10 -13.82
C GLN A 475 -10.78 15.81 -15.16
N ILE A 476 -9.88 14.82 -15.19
CA ILE A 476 -9.06 14.48 -16.35
C ILE A 476 -9.56 13.15 -16.93
N PRO A 477 -10.06 13.13 -18.17
CA PRO A 477 -10.47 11.88 -18.82
C PRO A 477 -9.24 11.07 -19.26
N ILE A 478 -9.25 9.78 -18.98
CA ILE A 478 -8.23 8.80 -19.37
C ILE A 478 -8.93 7.62 -20.00
N SER A 479 -8.42 7.11 -21.10
CA SER A 479 -8.93 5.88 -21.74
C SER A 479 -7.78 5.01 -22.23
N CYS A 480 -8.07 3.81 -22.69
CA CYS A 480 -7.08 2.98 -23.36
C CYS A 480 -6.90 3.43 -24.82
N LYS A 481 -5.69 3.34 -25.35
CA LYS A 481 -5.41 3.65 -26.75
C LYS A 481 -6.22 2.75 -27.69
N ALA A 482 -6.77 3.34 -28.75
CA ALA A 482 -7.45 2.58 -29.79
C ALA A 482 -6.52 1.56 -30.45
N GLY A 483 -7.00 0.33 -30.67
CA GLY A 483 -6.22 -0.74 -31.27
C GLY A 483 -5.32 -1.52 -30.31
N THR A 484 -5.30 -1.21 -29.03
CA THR A 484 -4.51 -1.91 -28.00
C THR A 484 -5.28 -2.99 -27.24
N THR A 485 -6.46 -3.38 -27.70
CA THR A 485 -7.33 -4.38 -27.03
C THR A 485 -6.69 -5.74 -26.83
N ALA A 486 -5.68 -6.10 -27.62
CA ALA A 486 -4.92 -7.35 -27.49
C ALA A 486 -3.71 -7.22 -26.54
N GLN A 487 -3.46 -6.06 -25.98
CA GLN A 487 -2.29 -5.78 -25.14
C GLN A 487 -2.70 -5.66 -23.68
N ALA A 488 -1.93 -6.31 -22.82
CA ALA A 488 -1.98 -6.12 -21.38
C ALA A 488 -0.75 -5.37 -20.90
N GLY A 489 -0.86 -4.61 -19.81
CA GLY A 489 0.31 -3.88 -19.29
C GLY A 489 0.04 -3.13 -18.00
N TYR A 490 1.09 -2.44 -17.56
CA TYR A 490 1.10 -1.58 -16.37
C TYR A 490 1.57 -0.20 -16.77
N THR A 491 0.82 0.84 -16.41
CA THR A 491 1.16 2.22 -16.69
C THR A 491 1.16 3.04 -15.41
N ASN A 492 2.22 3.80 -15.18
CA ASN A 492 2.23 4.91 -14.22
C ASN A 492 1.93 6.19 -15.00
N LEU A 493 0.89 6.92 -14.63
CA LEU A 493 0.56 8.22 -15.18
C LEU A 493 0.90 9.30 -14.15
N GLU A 494 2.01 9.98 -14.33
CA GLU A 494 2.42 11.12 -13.53
C GLU A 494 1.68 12.38 -13.98
N TYR A 495 1.28 13.22 -13.05
CA TYR A 495 0.77 14.55 -13.28
C TYR A 495 1.51 15.56 -12.41
N SER A 496 1.90 16.69 -13.01
CA SER A 496 2.74 17.71 -12.37
C SER A 496 2.26 19.14 -12.68
N LEU A 497 2.46 20.02 -11.70
CA LEU A 497 2.24 21.45 -11.81
C LEU A 497 3.28 22.16 -10.93
N GLU A 498 4.13 22.98 -11.55
CA GLU A 498 5.23 23.66 -10.88
C GLU A 498 6.13 22.69 -10.09
N ASP A 499 6.23 22.87 -8.77
CA ASP A 499 7.01 22.00 -7.87
C ASP A 499 6.24 20.79 -7.36
N GLY A 500 4.93 20.69 -7.62
CA GLY A 500 4.08 19.59 -7.17
C GLY A 500 3.94 18.49 -8.21
N SER A 501 4.03 17.22 -7.78
CA SER A 501 3.71 16.07 -8.61
C SER A 501 3.02 14.96 -7.81
N SER A 502 2.31 14.08 -8.52
CA SER A 502 1.79 12.83 -8.02
C SER A 502 1.48 11.91 -9.20
N PHE A 503 0.94 10.72 -8.96
CA PHE A 503 0.66 9.76 -10.03
C PHE A 503 -0.49 8.83 -9.70
N SER A 504 -1.02 8.19 -10.73
CA SER A 504 -1.93 7.05 -10.67
C SER A 504 -1.36 5.88 -11.48
N ASN A 505 -1.54 4.67 -10.97
CA ASN A 505 -1.10 3.44 -11.64
C ASN A 505 -2.30 2.75 -12.27
N PHE A 506 -2.08 2.16 -13.43
CA PHE A 506 -3.10 1.45 -14.20
C PHE A 506 -2.60 0.05 -14.51
N ARG A 507 -3.45 -0.95 -14.28
CA ARG A 507 -3.33 -2.26 -14.87
C ARG A 507 -4.35 -2.39 -15.98
N ILE A 508 -3.87 -2.63 -17.18
CA ILE A 508 -4.70 -2.80 -18.37
C ILE A 508 -4.72 -4.29 -18.71
N TYR A 509 -5.92 -4.85 -18.90
CA TYR A 509 -6.08 -6.25 -19.31
C TYR A 509 -6.32 -6.34 -20.81
N SER A 510 -5.73 -7.37 -21.43
CA SER A 510 -6.05 -7.71 -22.81
C SER A 510 -7.41 -8.39 -22.92
N ILE A 511 -8.09 -8.17 -24.06
CA ILE A 511 -9.21 -9.00 -24.49
C ILE A 511 -8.63 -10.13 -25.35
N THR A 512 -8.65 -11.35 -24.82
CA THR A 512 -8.05 -12.52 -25.45
C THR A 512 -9.14 -13.44 -25.98
N ASP A 513 -9.07 -13.77 -27.28
CA ASP A 513 -9.83 -14.87 -27.87
C ASP A 513 -9.04 -16.18 -27.72
N PHE A 514 -9.53 -17.09 -26.92
CA PHE A 514 -8.93 -18.41 -26.70
C PHE A 514 -9.31 -19.44 -27.77
N GLY A 515 -9.98 -19.03 -28.84
CA GLY A 515 -10.37 -19.91 -29.95
C GLY A 515 -11.42 -20.97 -29.59
N ILE A 516 -12.23 -20.72 -28.57
CA ILE A 516 -13.31 -21.64 -28.18
C ILE A 516 -14.51 -21.38 -29.09
N PRO A 517 -14.97 -22.38 -29.88
CA PRO A 517 -16.11 -22.18 -30.74
C PRO A 517 -17.38 -21.83 -29.95
N ALA A 518 -18.21 -20.95 -30.51
CA ALA A 518 -19.44 -20.54 -29.86
C ALA A 518 -20.35 -21.75 -29.54
N GLY A 519 -20.78 -21.83 -28.28
CA GLY A 519 -21.60 -22.95 -27.77
C GLY A 519 -20.82 -24.21 -27.38
N SER A 520 -19.50 -24.21 -27.55
CA SER A 520 -18.64 -25.31 -27.08
C SER A 520 -18.23 -25.09 -25.62
N VAL A 521 -17.98 -26.19 -24.92
CA VAL A 521 -17.41 -26.18 -23.56
C VAL A 521 -15.88 -26.26 -23.67
N PRO A 522 -15.11 -25.37 -23.00
CA PRO A 522 -13.68 -25.49 -22.97
C PRO A 522 -13.22 -26.82 -22.35
N THR A 523 -12.07 -27.33 -22.80
CA THR A 523 -11.46 -28.52 -22.22
C THR A 523 -10.42 -28.13 -21.16
N TRP A 524 -10.00 -29.10 -20.34
CA TRP A 524 -8.91 -28.90 -19.39
C TRP A 524 -7.61 -28.43 -20.06
N ASP A 525 -7.26 -29.04 -21.19
CA ASP A 525 -6.05 -28.71 -21.96
C ASP A 525 -6.07 -27.27 -22.52
N GLN A 526 -7.25 -26.65 -22.63
CA GLN A 526 -7.38 -25.25 -23.01
C GLN A 526 -7.36 -24.31 -21.80
N VAL A 527 -7.98 -24.71 -20.68
CA VAL A 527 -8.12 -23.86 -19.49
C VAL A 527 -6.86 -23.86 -18.65
N TYR A 528 -6.21 -25.01 -18.46
CA TYR A 528 -5.04 -25.10 -17.59
C TYR A 528 -3.91 -24.19 -18.06
N PRO A 529 -3.38 -24.29 -19.29
CA PRO A 529 -2.28 -23.43 -19.72
C PRO A 529 -2.67 -21.95 -19.83
N ALA A 530 -3.93 -21.66 -20.19
CA ALA A 530 -4.38 -20.29 -20.40
C ALA A 530 -4.69 -19.51 -19.10
N VAL A 531 -5.03 -20.22 -18.01
CA VAL A 531 -5.51 -19.58 -16.78
C VAL A 531 -4.81 -20.11 -15.53
N LEU A 532 -4.75 -21.43 -15.33
CA LEU A 532 -4.38 -22.00 -14.03
C LEU A 532 -2.89 -22.22 -13.85
N ARG A 533 -2.15 -22.52 -14.92
CA ARG A 533 -0.72 -22.85 -14.88
C ARG A 533 0.14 -21.74 -14.27
N PHE A 534 -0.09 -20.49 -14.69
CA PHE A 534 0.58 -19.34 -14.09
C PHE A 534 0.32 -19.28 -12.58
N HIS A 535 -0.96 -19.36 -12.16
CA HIS A 535 -1.31 -19.27 -10.76
C HIS A 535 -0.81 -20.45 -9.92
N TYR A 536 -0.68 -21.63 -10.51
CA TYR A 536 -0.06 -22.79 -9.89
C TYR A 536 1.39 -22.55 -9.54
N LEU A 537 2.15 -21.96 -10.47
CA LEU A 537 3.59 -21.72 -10.32
C LEU A 537 3.88 -20.45 -9.51
N ALA A 538 3.16 -19.37 -9.73
CA ALA A 538 3.38 -18.08 -9.06
C ALA A 538 2.88 -18.06 -7.60
N PHE A 539 1.94 -18.95 -7.25
CA PHE A 539 1.31 -18.99 -5.91
C PHE A 539 1.28 -20.43 -5.35
N PRO A 540 2.44 -21.02 -5.06
CA PRO A 540 2.53 -22.43 -4.61
C PRO A 540 1.79 -22.68 -3.29
N ALA A 541 1.54 -21.65 -2.46
CA ALA A 541 0.74 -21.77 -1.26
C ALA A 541 -0.71 -22.22 -1.55
N MET A 542 -1.27 -21.89 -2.72
CA MET A 542 -2.63 -22.31 -3.10
C MET A 542 -2.75 -23.83 -3.24
N SER A 543 -1.71 -24.51 -3.68
CA SER A 543 -1.71 -25.97 -3.85
C SER A 543 -1.85 -26.75 -2.53
N ARG A 544 -1.66 -26.08 -1.38
CA ARG A 544 -1.97 -26.65 -0.05
C ARG A 544 -3.47 -26.77 0.23
N PHE A 545 -4.28 -25.99 -0.48
CA PHE A 545 -5.74 -25.96 -0.34
C PHE A 545 -6.41 -26.61 -1.55
N ILE A 546 -6.02 -26.17 -2.75
CA ILE A 546 -6.57 -26.65 -4.02
C ILE A 546 -5.38 -26.77 -5.00
N PRO A 547 -4.93 -27.99 -5.33
CA PRO A 547 -3.86 -28.16 -6.31
C PRO A 547 -4.35 -27.75 -7.70
N LEU A 548 -3.89 -26.56 -8.15
CA LEU A 548 -4.41 -25.92 -9.38
C LEU A 548 -4.03 -26.67 -10.67
N ASN A 549 -3.07 -27.58 -10.62
CA ASN A 549 -2.66 -28.45 -11.73
C ASN A 549 -3.43 -29.78 -11.78
N GLN A 550 -4.43 -29.99 -10.92
CA GLN A 550 -5.22 -31.22 -10.86
C GLN A 550 -6.67 -30.93 -11.25
N GLN A 551 -7.08 -31.50 -12.39
CA GLN A 551 -8.41 -31.32 -12.96
C GLN A 551 -9.53 -31.65 -11.96
N ASP A 552 -9.45 -32.81 -11.30
CA ASP A 552 -10.46 -33.25 -10.33
C ASP A 552 -10.57 -32.31 -9.12
N ALA A 553 -9.43 -31.82 -8.63
CA ALA A 553 -9.42 -30.88 -7.50
C ALA A 553 -10.10 -29.55 -7.86
N ILE A 554 -9.80 -29.02 -9.05
CA ILE A 554 -10.45 -27.81 -9.58
C ILE A 554 -11.95 -28.03 -9.77
N TRP A 555 -12.34 -29.18 -10.36
CA TRP A 555 -13.76 -29.48 -10.54
C TRP A 555 -14.52 -29.63 -9.23
N ASN A 556 -13.92 -30.29 -8.24
CA ASN A 556 -14.52 -30.45 -6.91
C ASN A 556 -14.67 -29.11 -6.18
N ALA A 557 -13.74 -28.16 -6.39
CA ALA A 557 -13.77 -26.83 -5.82
C ALA A 557 -14.53 -25.79 -6.68
N ARG A 558 -15.15 -26.17 -7.81
CA ARG A 558 -15.71 -25.27 -8.83
C ARG A 558 -16.63 -24.19 -8.27
N ALA A 559 -17.51 -24.53 -7.34
CA ALA A 559 -18.45 -23.56 -6.77
C ALA A 559 -17.72 -22.43 -6.03
N ALA A 560 -16.70 -22.79 -5.25
CA ALA A 560 -15.87 -21.82 -4.55
C ALA A 560 -15.03 -20.97 -5.52
N ILE A 561 -14.44 -21.59 -6.54
CA ILE A 561 -13.62 -20.88 -7.55
C ILE A 561 -14.50 -19.88 -8.31
N VAL A 562 -15.66 -20.30 -8.82
CA VAL A 562 -16.60 -19.42 -9.54
C VAL A 562 -17.06 -18.26 -8.65
N ALA A 563 -17.37 -18.52 -7.38
CA ALA A 563 -17.74 -17.46 -6.44
C ALA A 563 -16.59 -16.48 -6.23
N ARG A 564 -15.40 -16.98 -5.86
CA ARG A 564 -14.24 -16.13 -5.47
C ARG A 564 -13.61 -15.36 -6.64
N THR A 565 -13.88 -15.75 -7.87
CA THR A 565 -13.44 -15.03 -9.09
C THR A 565 -14.50 -14.06 -9.63
N ALA A 566 -15.67 -13.98 -9.00
CA ALA A 566 -16.75 -13.09 -9.43
C ALA A 566 -16.51 -11.64 -8.99
N ASP A 567 -17.07 -10.69 -9.76
CA ASP A 567 -16.87 -9.25 -9.52
C ASP A 567 -17.35 -8.79 -8.14
N ALA A 568 -18.39 -9.43 -7.58
CA ALA A 568 -18.88 -9.15 -6.24
C ALA A 568 -17.81 -9.32 -5.13
N TYR A 569 -16.79 -10.13 -5.39
CA TYR A 569 -15.68 -10.34 -4.45
C TYR A 569 -14.46 -9.44 -4.70
N ARG A 570 -14.39 -8.77 -5.85
CA ARG A 570 -13.18 -8.12 -6.35
C ARG A 570 -12.62 -7.05 -5.40
N GLY A 571 -13.47 -6.29 -4.73
CA GLY A 571 -13.08 -5.29 -3.72
C GLY A 571 -12.76 -5.87 -2.34
N THR A 572 -12.90 -7.19 -2.14
CA THR A 572 -12.80 -7.85 -0.85
C THR A 572 -11.47 -8.56 -0.65
N THR A 573 -11.16 -8.95 0.59
CA THR A 573 -10.00 -9.81 0.91
C THR A 573 -10.20 -11.27 0.48
N LEU A 574 -11.38 -11.61 -0.02
CA LEU A 574 -11.77 -12.97 -0.38
C LEU A 574 -11.66 -13.26 -1.88
N TYR A 575 -11.29 -12.27 -2.69
CA TYR A 575 -11.16 -12.44 -4.14
C TYR A 575 -9.96 -13.32 -4.50
N MET A 576 -10.14 -14.13 -5.53
CA MET A 576 -9.08 -14.97 -6.10
C MET A 576 -8.96 -14.79 -7.63
N PRO A 577 -7.75 -14.71 -8.16
CA PRO A 577 -6.47 -14.67 -7.45
C PRO A 577 -6.31 -13.38 -6.63
N VAL A 578 -5.67 -13.48 -5.47
CA VAL A 578 -5.51 -12.34 -4.54
C VAL A 578 -4.93 -11.11 -5.25
N VAL A 579 -4.00 -11.29 -6.17
CA VAL A 579 -3.32 -10.21 -6.94
C VAL A 579 -4.18 -9.64 -8.08
N ARG A 580 -5.45 -10.06 -8.25
CA ARG A 580 -6.33 -9.62 -9.33
C ARG A 580 -5.71 -9.78 -10.72
N SER A 581 -4.85 -10.78 -10.91
CA SER A 581 -4.09 -10.97 -12.15
C SER A 581 -4.94 -11.47 -13.33
N MET A 582 -6.01 -12.20 -13.06
CA MET A 582 -6.83 -12.84 -14.08
C MET A 582 -7.65 -11.79 -14.86
N SER A 583 -7.46 -11.76 -16.19
CA SER A 583 -8.21 -10.88 -17.08
C SER A 583 -9.71 -11.28 -17.14
N PRO A 584 -10.61 -10.39 -17.59
CA PRO A 584 -12.01 -10.73 -17.83
C PRO A 584 -12.18 -11.94 -18.76
N SER A 585 -11.37 -12.02 -19.82
CA SER A 585 -11.38 -13.14 -20.78
C SER A 585 -10.98 -14.46 -20.12
N GLN A 586 -9.95 -14.47 -19.28
CA GLN A 586 -9.52 -15.64 -18.50
C GLN A 586 -10.60 -16.07 -17.49
N ARG A 587 -11.23 -15.12 -16.80
CA ARG A 587 -12.33 -15.40 -15.87
C ARG A 587 -13.54 -16.01 -16.60
N ALA A 588 -13.88 -15.50 -17.79
CA ALA A 588 -14.96 -16.02 -18.60
C ALA A 588 -14.67 -17.46 -19.08
N LEU A 589 -13.44 -17.72 -19.54
CA LEU A 589 -13.00 -19.05 -19.95
C LEU A 589 -13.10 -20.05 -18.79
N LEU A 590 -12.54 -19.72 -17.65
CA LEU A 590 -12.57 -20.57 -16.45
C LEU A 590 -14.00 -20.82 -15.97
N LYS A 591 -14.84 -19.79 -15.93
CA LYS A 591 -16.24 -19.91 -15.55
C LYS A 591 -17.01 -20.82 -16.52
N SER A 592 -16.81 -20.66 -17.83
CA SER A 592 -17.46 -21.53 -18.85
C SER A 592 -17.10 -22.99 -18.62
N TYR A 593 -15.84 -23.32 -18.35
CA TYR A 593 -15.42 -24.67 -18.02
C TYR A 593 -16.10 -25.18 -16.74
N LEU A 594 -16.07 -24.42 -15.64
CA LEU A 594 -16.51 -24.86 -14.31
C LEU A 594 -18.04 -24.92 -14.16
N THR A 595 -18.79 -24.28 -15.04
CA THR A 595 -20.27 -24.30 -15.02
C THR A 595 -20.88 -25.25 -16.07
N SER A 596 -20.05 -25.91 -16.85
CA SER A 596 -20.51 -26.90 -17.84
C SER A 596 -21.17 -28.12 -17.19
N THR A 597 -22.21 -28.68 -17.84
CA THR A 597 -22.86 -29.92 -17.42
C THR A 597 -23.18 -30.76 -18.66
N PRO A 598 -22.87 -32.04 -18.66
CA PRO A 598 -22.12 -32.80 -17.65
C PRO A 598 -20.61 -32.53 -17.77
N TRP A 599 -19.88 -32.69 -16.63
CA TRP A 599 -18.43 -32.69 -16.65
C TRP A 599 -17.91 -33.85 -17.52
N GLN A 600 -17.05 -33.52 -18.44
CA GLN A 600 -16.32 -34.52 -19.22
C GLN A 600 -14.88 -34.51 -18.76
N PRO A 601 -14.34 -35.66 -18.27
CA PRO A 601 -12.97 -35.76 -17.81
C PRO A 601 -11.95 -35.46 -18.92
#